data_e0ca5eea9efac8b13b2af8e7e2b718cc
#
_entry.id   e0ca5eea9efac8b13b2af8e7e2b718cc
#
_cell.length_a   1.000
_cell.length_b   1.000
_cell.length_c   1.000
_cell.angle_alpha   90.00
_cell.angle_beta   90.00
_cell.angle_gamma   90.00
#
_symmetry.space_group_name_H-M   'P 1'
#
loop_
_entity.id
_entity.type
_entity.pdbx_description
1 polymer ?
#
loop_
_entity_poly.entity_id
_entity_poly.type
_entity_poly.pdbx_seq_one_letter_code
_entity_poly.pdbx_strand_id
1 'polypeptide(L)'
;MRRLIPGAAFLLLLLTGVTLTGHTLQSEVEAHYQNKVIVLLYHDVQEPEAAGFPQPSTVSTVQFDAHLKALKDHGYQIIGMEDYVRFALQGKPVPANAVVLTFDDGYESFYTRAYPILQKHGVPASNFIIGAQSDTYHPDAEPHLTWDQMRELVRAGYGIYSHTYDSHRMLHTAPGGQPQPALTHPAYLTQRNRTESAEEYRRRIRSDLTFMNERLRAELGNHSKLLAFPYGAYNEETLQAAEEAGIGLLFTIKEGINSAADRLVYRINAGEPYMTADALITTISKYH
;
A
#
# COMPACT_ATOMS: atom_id res chain seq x y z
N MET A 1 -66.39 39.02 65.30
CA MET A 1 -65.55 37.82 65.50
C MET A 1 -64.94 37.49 64.16
N ARG A 2 -63.64 37.90 63.90
CA ARG A 2 -62.93 37.59 62.70
C ARG A 2 -61.83 36.58 63.07
N ARG A 3 -61.87 35.42 62.44
CA ARG A 3 -60.82 34.37 62.62
C ARG A 3 -59.72 34.63 61.60
N LEU A 4 -58.52 34.76 62.11
CA LEU A 4 -57.26 34.83 61.33
C LEU A 4 -56.83 33.41 60.92
N ILE A 5 -56.47 33.27 59.63
CA ILE A 5 -55.85 32.05 59.04
C ILE A 5 -54.39 32.31 58.94
N PRO A 6 -53.49 31.41 59.41
CA PRO A 6 -52.02 31.56 59.27
C PRO A 6 -51.59 31.17 57.88
N GLY A 7 -50.71 31.99 57.26
CA GLY A 7 -50.11 31.77 55.98
C GLY A 7 -49.03 30.67 56.01
N ALA A 8 -49.14 29.78 55.11
CA ALA A 8 -48.12 28.78 54.84
C ALA A 8 -46.97 29.37 53.98
N ALA A 9 -45.75 29.36 54.54
CA ALA A 9 -44.54 29.75 53.82
C ALA A 9 -44.11 28.59 52.90
N PHE A 10 -44.13 28.82 51.57
CA PHE A 10 -43.59 27.91 50.58
C PHE A 10 -42.08 28.11 50.53
N LEU A 11 -41.32 27.09 50.97
CA LEU A 11 -39.85 27.04 50.83
C LEU A 11 -39.51 26.53 49.41
N LEU A 12 -39.03 27.42 48.56
CA LEU A 12 -38.61 27.08 47.18
C LEU A 12 -37.16 26.50 47.25
N LEU A 13 -37.02 25.20 47.17
CA LEU A 13 -35.74 24.54 47.03
C LEU A 13 -35.24 24.67 45.56
N LEU A 14 -34.30 25.56 45.35
CA LEU A 14 -33.54 25.63 44.09
C LEU A 14 -32.55 24.45 44.03
N LEU A 15 -32.91 23.42 43.28
CA LEU A 15 -32.00 22.35 42.86
C LEU A 15 -31.09 22.89 41.73
N THR A 16 -29.91 23.32 42.07
CA THR A 16 -28.85 23.57 41.07
C THR A 16 -28.32 22.23 40.55
N GLY A 17 -28.83 21.81 39.38
CA GLY A 17 -28.31 20.67 38.67
C GLY A 17 -26.90 20.98 38.15
N VAL A 18 -25.88 20.40 38.78
CA VAL A 18 -24.51 20.37 38.23
C VAL A 18 -24.54 19.33 37.12
N THR A 19 -24.59 19.76 35.86
CA THR A 19 -24.32 18.92 34.73
C THR A 19 -22.83 18.71 34.66
N LEU A 20 -22.32 17.56 35.13
CA LEU A 20 -20.99 17.08 34.79
C LEU A 20 -21.00 16.75 33.28
N THR A 21 -20.50 17.67 32.47
CA THR A 21 -20.09 17.37 31.11
C THR A 21 -18.82 16.52 31.22
N GLY A 22 -19.00 15.18 31.07
CA GLY A 22 -17.88 14.26 30.93
C GLY A 22 -17.11 14.58 29.65
N HIS A 23 -16.07 15.42 29.76
CA HIS A 23 -15.06 15.49 28.73
C HIS A 23 -14.26 14.17 28.85
N THR A 24 -14.56 13.24 27.95
CA THR A 24 -13.61 12.16 27.64
C THR A 24 -12.36 12.86 27.16
N LEU A 25 -11.31 12.81 27.98
CA LEU A 25 -9.95 13.15 27.55
C LEU A 25 -9.57 12.09 26.51
N GLN A 26 -9.91 12.37 25.24
CA GLN A 26 -9.31 11.72 24.12
C GLN A 26 -7.86 12.22 24.15
N SER A 27 -6.91 11.36 24.53
CA SER A 27 -5.49 11.70 24.45
C SER A 27 -5.24 12.16 23.02
N GLU A 28 -4.93 13.44 22.82
CA GLU A 28 -4.51 13.93 21.52
C GLU A 28 -3.27 13.13 21.14
N VAL A 29 -3.40 12.32 20.08
CA VAL A 29 -2.25 11.61 19.51
C VAL A 29 -1.28 12.69 19.03
N GLU A 30 -0.06 12.66 19.55
CA GLU A 30 0.98 13.62 19.14
C GLU A 30 1.20 13.52 17.62
N ALA A 31 1.04 14.66 16.94
CA ALA A 31 1.16 14.70 15.50
C ALA A 31 2.63 14.82 15.10
N HIS A 32 3.23 13.73 14.62
CA HIS A 32 4.57 13.71 14.07
C HIS A 32 4.63 14.48 12.74
N TYR A 33 3.59 14.34 11.91
CA TYR A 33 3.41 15.08 10.66
C TYR A 33 1.92 15.24 10.32
N GLN A 34 1.61 16.25 9.49
CA GLN A 34 0.26 16.53 9.01
C GLN A 34 0.27 16.76 7.50
N ASN A 35 -0.83 16.44 6.83
CA ASN A 35 -0.97 16.57 5.36
C ASN A 35 0.18 15.92 4.58
N LYS A 36 0.67 14.81 5.09
CA LYS A 36 1.69 13.95 4.49
C LYS A 36 1.35 12.50 4.76
N VAL A 37 1.91 11.60 3.95
CA VAL A 37 1.68 10.15 4.08
C VAL A 37 2.99 9.40 3.91
N ILE A 38 3.29 8.51 4.85
CA ILE A 38 4.35 7.51 4.70
C ILE A 38 3.73 6.27 4.03
N VAL A 39 4.41 5.75 3.01
CA VAL A 39 4.02 4.50 2.35
C VAL A 39 5.07 3.44 2.64
N LEU A 40 4.65 2.34 3.25
CA LEU A 40 5.52 1.21 3.57
C LEU A 40 5.46 0.14 2.48
N LEU A 41 6.61 -0.42 2.14
CA LEU A 41 6.78 -1.47 1.15
C LEU A 41 7.13 -2.79 1.84
N TYR A 42 6.36 -3.82 1.53
CA TYR A 42 6.58 -5.24 1.84
C TYR A 42 6.51 -6.06 0.55
N HIS A 43 6.92 -7.32 0.61
CA HIS A 43 6.73 -8.29 -0.46
C HIS A 43 6.18 -9.60 0.11
N ASP A 44 7.04 -10.46 0.63
CA ASP A 44 6.67 -11.77 1.14
C ASP A 44 6.54 -11.79 2.68
N VAL A 45 5.63 -12.63 3.17
CA VAL A 45 5.43 -12.90 4.60
C VAL A 45 5.51 -14.41 4.82
N GLN A 46 6.47 -14.87 5.63
CA GLN A 46 6.71 -16.29 5.88
C GLN A 46 6.61 -16.63 7.36
N GLU A 47 6.39 -17.91 7.68
CA GLU A 47 6.55 -18.36 9.06
C GLU A 47 8.04 -18.30 9.45
N PRO A 48 8.37 -18.02 10.71
CA PRO A 48 9.77 -17.94 11.15
C PRO A 48 10.57 -19.22 10.91
N GLU A 49 9.88 -20.37 10.91
CA GLU A 49 10.46 -21.70 10.72
C GLU A 49 10.45 -22.15 9.25
N ALA A 50 10.00 -21.29 8.34
CA ALA A 50 9.94 -21.64 6.91
C ALA A 50 11.32 -21.98 6.36
N ALA A 51 11.36 -22.99 5.51
CA ALA A 51 12.62 -23.39 4.85
C ALA A 51 13.20 -22.22 4.03
N GLY A 52 14.47 -21.91 4.30
CA GLY A 52 15.18 -20.82 3.63
C GLY A 52 14.95 -19.42 4.23
N PHE A 53 14.14 -19.27 5.26
CA PHE A 53 14.07 -18.01 6.00
C PHE A 53 15.34 -17.82 6.88
N PRO A 54 15.92 -16.59 7.03
CA PRO A 54 15.49 -15.33 6.42
C PRO A 54 15.97 -15.17 4.95
N GLN A 55 15.10 -14.56 4.12
CA GLN A 55 15.44 -14.19 2.74
C GLN A 55 15.27 -12.67 2.53
N PRO A 56 15.97 -12.06 1.56
CA PRO A 56 15.71 -10.66 1.20
C PRO A 56 14.24 -10.42 0.87
N SER A 57 13.75 -9.24 1.17
CA SER A 57 12.37 -8.81 0.91
C SER A 57 11.29 -9.68 1.58
N THR A 58 11.65 -10.40 2.64
CA THR A 58 10.74 -11.29 3.39
C THR A 58 10.73 -10.93 4.87
N VAL A 59 9.54 -10.79 5.45
CA VAL A 59 9.34 -10.66 6.90
C VAL A 59 8.65 -11.90 7.46
N SER A 60 8.90 -12.22 8.73
CA SER A 60 8.12 -13.25 9.39
C SER A 60 6.74 -12.75 9.80
N THR A 61 5.78 -13.68 9.96
CA THR A 61 4.44 -13.39 10.52
C THR A 61 4.54 -12.68 11.88
N VAL A 62 5.47 -13.10 12.72
CA VAL A 62 5.73 -12.47 14.04
C VAL A 62 6.26 -11.05 13.88
N GLN A 63 7.19 -10.83 12.96
CA GLN A 63 7.76 -9.52 12.69
C GLN A 63 6.71 -8.57 12.10
N PHE A 64 5.89 -9.03 11.16
CA PHE A 64 4.83 -8.23 10.57
C PHE A 64 3.76 -7.83 11.61
N ASP A 65 3.34 -8.76 12.47
CA ASP A 65 2.42 -8.47 13.59
C ASP A 65 3.00 -7.40 14.54
N ALA A 66 4.30 -7.52 14.86
CA ALA A 66 5.00 -6.54 15.70
C ALA A 66 5.10 -5.15 15.03
N HIS A 67 5.30 -5.07 13.71
CA HIS A 67 5.28 -3.81 12.96
C HIS A 67 3.93 -3.10 13.10
N LEU A 68 2.82 -3.83 12.88
CA LEU A 68 1.48 -3.24 12.97
C LEU A 68 1.16 -2.76 14.39
N LYS A 69 1.59 -3.53 15.40
CA LYS A 69 1.45 -3.13 16.80
C LYS A 69 2.26 -1.87 17.09
N ALA A 70 3.53 -1.82 16.70
CA ALA A 70 4.40 -0.67 16.93
C ALA A 70 3.89 0.61 16.26
N LEU A 71 3.40 0.51 15.01
CA LEU A 71 2.78 1.66 14.32
C LEU A 71 1.62 2.23 15.12
N LYS A 72 0.72 1.38 15.64
CA LYS A 72 -0.42 1.81 16.46
C LYS A 72 0.01 2.41 17.80
N ASP A 73 0.94 1.75 18.49
CA ASP A 73 1.43 2.18 19.79
C ASP A 73 2.12 3.56 19.72
N HIS A 74 2.71 3.90 18.56
CA HIS A 74 3.33 5.21 18.29
C HIS A 74 2.39 6.22 17.60
N GLY A 75 1.08 5.94 17.57
CA GLY A 75 0.07 6.88 17.11
C GLY A 75 -0.02 7.05 15.58
N TYR A 76 0.57 6.14 14.79
CA TYR A 76 0.38 6.17 13.34
C TYR A 76 -1.01 5.66 12.95
N GLN A 77 -1.60 6.33 11.97
CA GLN A 77 -2.93 6.03 11.44
C GLN A 77 -2.80 5.29 10.10
N ILE A 78 -3.08 3.98 10.11
CA ILE A 78 -3.01 3.19 8.87
C ILE A 78 -4.28 3.44 8.07
N ILE A 79 -4.13 4.02 6.87
CA ILE A 79 -5.22 4.39 5.95
C ILE A 79 -5.22 3.49 4.70
N GLY A 80 -6.38 3.41 4.04
CA GLY A 80 -6.54 2.67 2.79
C GLY A 80 -5.94 3.40 1.59
N MET A 81 -5.65 2.64 0.52
CA MET A 81 -5.11 3.20 -0.72
C MET A 81 -6.07 4.21 -1.36
N GLU A 82 -7.38 3.99 -1.28
CA GLU A 82 -8.36 4.93 -1.85
C GLU A 82 -8.37 6.29 -1.13
N ASP A 83 -8.11 6.31 0.20
CA ASP A 83 -7.91 7.56 0.95
C ASP A 83 -6.64 8.26 0.48
N TYR A 84 -5.56 7.50 0.27
CA TYR A 84 -4.32 8.03 -0.25
C TYR A 84 -4.46 8.58 -1.67
N VAL A 85 -5.17 7.88 -2.57
CA VAL A 85 -5.47 8.35 -3.93
C VAL A 85 -6.24 9.68 -3.89
N ARG A 86 -7.26 9.78 -3.01
CA ARG A 86 -8.00 11.04 -2.85
C ARG A 86 -7.12 12.17 -2.31
N PHE A 87 -6.21 11.86 -1.39
CA PHE A 87 -5.23 12.83 -0.91
C PHE A 87 -4.29 13.28 -2.02
N ALA A 88 -3.62 12.34 -2.68
CA ALA A 88 -2.59 12.64 -3.67
C ALA A 88 -3.13 13.32 -4.94
N LEU A 89 -4.29 12.87 -5.45
CA LEU A 89 -4.84 13.34 -6.73
C LEU A 89 -5.91 14.43 -6.61
N GLN A 90 -6.56 14.55 -5.44
CA GLN A 90 -7.69 15.48 -5.25
C GLN A 90 -7.46 16.47 -4.10
N GLY A 91 -6.32 16.39 -3.38
CA GLY A 91 -6.02 17.25 -2.23
C GLY A 91 -6.95 17.05 -1.03
N LYS A 92 -7.60 15.87 -0.91
CA LYS A 92 -8.47 15.58 0.25
C LYS A 92 -7.60 15.37 1.49
N PRO A 93 -8.02 15.85 2.67
CA PRO A 93 -7.21 15.69 3.88
C PRO A 93 -7.09 14.22 4.29
N VAL A 94 -5.96 13.91 4.91
CA VAL A 94 -5.70 12.64 5.61
C VAL A 94 -5.48 12.92 7.10
N PRO A 95 -5.66 11.94 7.99
CA PRO A 95 -5.34 12.11 9.40
C PRO A 95 -3.85 12.42 9.59
N ALA A 96 -3.50 13.03 10.73
CA ALA A 96 -2.11 13.14 11.14
C ALA A 96 -1.47 11.75 11.24
N ASN A 97 -0.18 11.65 11.01
CA ASN A 97 0.58 10.39 11.09
C ASN A 97 0.06 9.28 10.15
N ALA A 98 -0.50 9.67 8.98
CA ALA A 98 -1.07 8.72 8.03
C ALA A 98 -0.01 7.80 7.41
N VAL A 99 -0.26 6.48 7.44
CA VAL A 99 0.59 5.44 6.86
C VAL A 99 -0.24 4.56 5.91
N VAL A 100 0.33 4.18 4.78
CA VAL A 100 -0.24 3.21 3.84
C VAL A 100 0.64 1.97 3.79
N LEU A 101 0.03 0.79 3.85
CA LEU A 101 0.74 -0.48 3.70
C LEU A 101 0.62 -0.98 2.26
N THR A 102 1.76 -1.22 1.61
CA THR A 102 1.82 -1.78 0.26
C THR A 102 2.66 -3.05 0.23
N PHE A 103 2.22 -4.00 -0.59
CA PHE A 103 2.95 -5.23 -0.90
C PHE A 103 3.17 -5.28 -2.40
N ASP A 104 4.31 -5.80 -2.84
CA ASP A 104 4.60 -6.01 -4.25
C ASP A 104 4.62 -7.51 -4.60
N ASP A 105 4.71 -7.82 -5.88
CA ASP A 105 4.81 -9.12 -6.54
C ASP A 105 3.53 -9.97 -6.55
N GLY A 106 2.63 -9.82 -5.58
CA GLY A 106 1.41 -10.62 -5.54
C GLY A 106 1.60 -12.04 -5.02
N TYR A 107 2.54 -12.28 -4.11
CA TYR A 107 2.73 -13.59 -3.49
C TYR A 107 1.47 -14.07 -2.77
N GLU A 108 1.17 -15.38 -2.84
CA GLU A 108 0.03 -15.99 -2.15
C GLU A 108 0.11 -15.81 -0.62
N SER A 109 1.31 -15.61 -0.08
CA SER A 109 1.52 -15.33 1.34
C SER A 109 0.81 -14.07 1.83
N PHE A 110 0.51 -13.12 0.94
CA PHE A 110 -0.35 -11.98 1.29
C PHE A 110 -1.74 -12.46 1.72
N TYR A 111 -2.34 -13.41 1.03
CA TYR A 111 -3.64 -13.98 1.38
C TYR A 111 -3.56 -14.96 2.55
N THR A 112 -2.57 -15.85 2.54
CA THR A 112 -2.51 -16.96 3.50
C THR A 112 -1.93 -16.56 4.87
N ARG A 113 -1.10 -15.50 4.93
CA ARG A 113 -0.37 -15.09 6.14
C ARG A 113 -0.58 -13.62 6.51
N ALA A 114 -0.37 -12.68 5.59
CA ALA A 114 -0.52 -11.25 5.90
C ALA A 114 -1.98 -10.86 6.19
N TYR A 115 -2.93 -11.33 5.39
CA TYR A 115 -4.34 -10.98 5.50
C TYR A 115 -4.97 -11.34 6.86
N PRO A 116 -4.77 -12.53 7.45
CA PRO A 116 -5.25 -12.82 8.80
C PRO A 116 -4.69 -11.85 9.87
N ILE A 117 -3.42 -11.45 9.75
CA ILE A 117 -2.79 -10.49 10.65
C ILE A 117 -3.39 -9.09 10.46
N LEU A 118 -3.57 -8.64 9.22
CA LEU A 118 -4.22 -7.37 8.88
C LEU A 118 -5.65 -7.32 9.44
N GLN A 119 -6.42 -8.41 9.31
CA GLN A 119 -7.76 -8.54 9.89
C GLN A 119 -7.74 -8.45 11.42
N LYS A 120 -6.83 -9.18 12.09
CA LYS A 120 -6.63 -9.12 13.55
C LYS A 120 -6.40 -7.69 14.03
N HIS A 121 -5.64 -6.90 13.27
CA HIS A 121 -5.38 -5.49 13.59
C HIS A 121 -6.47 -4.54 13.10
N GLY A 122 -7.40 -4.97 12.24
CA GLY A 122 -8.44 -4.13 11.66
C GLY A 122 -7.88 -3.02 10.76
N VAL A 123 -6.82 -3.30 10.00
CA VAL A 123 -6.14 -2.32 9.16
C VAL A 123 -6.16 -2.70 7.67
N PRO A 124 -6.28 -1.70 6.78
CA PRO A 124 -6.21 -1.92 5.34
C PRO A 124 -4.78 -2.11 4.85
N ALA A 125 -4.64 -2.76 3.70
CA ALA A 125 -3.41 -2.84 2.92
C ALA A 125 -3.72 -3.00 1.43
N SER A 126 -2.69 -2.89 0.59
CA SER A 126 -2.82 -3.08 -0.85
C SER A 126 -1.68 -3.92 -1.41
N ASN A 127 -1.95 -4.67 -2.48
CA ASN A 127 -0.95 -5.47 -3.16
C ASN A 127 -0.86 -5.06 -4.63
N PHE A 128 0.36 -4.90 -5.14
CA PHE A 128 0.69 -4.67 -6.54
C PHE A 128 1.09 -6.01 -7.15
N ILE A 129 0.26 -6.57 -8.04
CA ILE A 129 0.42 -7.92 -8.54
C ILE A 129 1.02 -7.97 -9.95
N ILE A 130 1.80 -9.02 -10.22
CA ILE A 130 2.29 -9.36 -11.56
C ILE A 130 1.22 -10.19 -12.27
N GLY A 131 0.55 -9.62 -13.28
CA GLY A 131 -0.61 -10.25 -13.91
C GLY A 131 -0.32 -11.63 -14.51
N ALA A 132 0.79 -11.80 -15.19
CA ALA A 132 1.19 -13.06 -15.81
C ALA A 132 1.38 -14.20 -14.78
N GLN A 133 1.83 -13.89 -13.58
CA GLN A 133 2.01 -14.87 -12.50
C GLN A 133 0.66 -15.34 -11.94
N SER A 134 -0.35 -14.47 -11.93
CA SER A 134 -1.71 -14.84 -11.51
C SER A 134 -2.51 -15.56 -12.60
N ASP A 135 -2.16 -15.37 -13.87
CA ASP A 135 -2.79 -16.07 -15.00
C ASP A 135 -2.20 -17.46 -15.26
N THR A 136 -0.97 -17.72 -14.80
CA THR A 136 -0.25 -18.96 -15.13
C THR A 136 0.22 -19.66 -13.85
N TYR A 137 -0.18 -20.92 -13.68
CA TYR A 137 0.31 -21.74 -12.57
C TYR A 137 1.69 -22.31 -12.89
N HIS A 138 2.65 -22.05 -12.01
CA HIS A 138 4.01 -22.58 -12.09
C HIS A 138 4.29 -23.44 -10.85
N PRO A 139 4.25 -24.78 -10.96
CA PRO A 139 4.35 -25.67 -9.80
C PRO A 139 5.68 -25.59 -9.04
N ASP A 140 6.75 -25.17 -9.71
CA ASP A 140 8.10 -25.08 -9.17
C ASP A 140 8.48 -23.65 -8.73
N ALA A 141 7.57 -22.68 -8.84
CA ALA A 141 7.77 -21.29 -8.45
C ALA A 141 7.02 -20.96 -7.15
N GLU A 142 7.42 -19.88 -6.49
CA GLU A 142 6.69 -19.34 -5.34
C GLU A 142 5.24 -19.02 -5.77
N PRO A 143 4.22 -19.50 -5.03
CA PRO A 143 2.82 -19.27 -5.39
C PRO A 143 2.43 -17.80 -5.36
N HIS A 144 1.65 -17.39 -6.36
CA HIS A 144 1.08 -16.05 -6.46
C HIS A 144 -0.44 -16.07 -6.24
N LEU A 145 -1.00 -14.92 -5.90
CA LEU A 145 -2.44 -14.73 -5.70
C LEU A 145 -3.23 -15.17 -6.94
N THR A 146 -4.23 -16.00 -6.72
CA THR A 146 -5.23 -16.31 -7.75
C THR A 146 -6.25 -15.19 -7.86
N TRP A 147 -6.95 -15.10 -9.00
CA TRP A 147 -8.03 -14.12 -9.18
C TRP A 147 -9.18 -14.32 -8.18
N ASP A 148 -9.46 -15.58 -7.75
CA ASP A 148 -10.47 -15.86 -6.74
C ASP A 148 -10.08 -15.28 -5.37
N GLN A 149 -8.84 -15.49 -4.94
CA GLN A 149 -8.31 -14.88 -3.70
C GLN A 149 -8.33 -13.35 -3.78
N MET A 150 -7.95 -12.76 -4.92
CA MET A 150 -7.99 -11.32 -5.12
C MET A 150 -9.41 -10.77 -5.07
N ARG A 151 -10.40 -11.46 -5.66
CA ARG A 151 -11.82 -11.07 -5.55
C ARG A 151 -12.31 -11.08 -4.10
N GLU A 152 -11.86 -12.04 -3.30
CA GLU A 152 -12.17 -12.10 -1.87
C GLU A 152 -11.52 -10.94 -1.11
N LEU A 153 -10.24 -10.68 -1.33
CA LEU A 153 -9.51 -9.55 -0.74
C LEU A 153 -10.17 -8.21 -1.06
N VAL A 154 -10.57 -7.98 -2.32
CA VAL A 154 -11.24 -6.74 -2.73
C VAL A 154 -12.60 -6.59 -2.05
N ARG A 155 -13.39 -7.68 -1.93
CA ARG A 155 -14.65 -7.65 -1.17
C ARG A 155 -14.45 -7.36 0.31
N ALA A 156 -13.31 -7.74 0.86
CA ALA A 156 -12.92 -7.45 2.24
C ALA A 156 -12.28 -6.04 2.43
N GLY A 157 -12.18 -5.24 1.34
CA GLY A 157 -11.69 -3.86 1.40
C GLY A 157 -10.18 -3.69 1.18
N TYR A 158 -9.48 -4.73 0.72
CA TYR A 158 -8.05 -4.65 0.38
C TYR A 158 -7.85 -4.26 -1.08
N GLY A 159 -6.84 -3.42 -1.36
CA GLY A 159 -6.56 -2.95 -2.70
C GLY A 159 -5.70 -3.92 -3.50
N ILE A 160 -6.00 -4.12 -4.80
CA ILE A 160 -5.17 -4.87 -5.73
C ILE A 160 -4.87 -3.98 -6.94
N TYR A 161 -3.61 -3.81 -7.28
CA TYR A 161 -3.14 -2.86 -8.31
C TYR A 161 -2.03 -3.47 -9.17
N SER A 162 -1.56 -2.70 -10.17
CA SER A 162 -0.61 -3.18 -11.17
C SER A 162 0.83 -3.18 -10.70
N HIS A 163 1.51 -4.33 -10.84
CA HIS A 163 2.97 -4.44 -10.87
C HIS A 163 3.46 -4.88 -12.27
N THR A 164 2.78 -4.39 -13.32
CA THR A 164 2.84 -4.79 -14.74
C THR A 164 2.16 -6.14 -15.01
N TYR A 165 1.90 -6.43 -16.29
CA TYR A 165 1.42 -7.75 -16.67
C TYR A 165 2.57 -8.76 -16.77
N ASP A 166 3.59 -8.51 -17.62
CA ASP A 166 4.74 -9.39 -17.88
C ASP A 166 6.08 -8.65 -17.89
N SER A 167 6.12 -7.37 -17.49
CA SER A 167 7.37 -6.60 -17.50
C SER A 167 8.18 -6.71 -16.22
N HIS A 168 7.74 -7.52 -15.23
CA HIS A 168 8.53 -7.87 -14.04
C HIS A 168 9.51 -8.99 -14.37
N ARG A 169 10.41 -8.74 -15.31
CA ARG A 169 11.46 -9.69 -15.72
C ARG A 169 12.70 -8.98 -16.21
N MET A 170 13.80 -9.69 -16.17
CA MET A 170 15.06 -9.25 -16.77
C MET A 170 15.14 -9.73 -18.22
N LEU A 171 15.69 -8.90 -19.12
CA LEU A 171 15.89 -9.25 -20.52
C LEU A 171 17.28 -8.84 -21.01
N HIS A 172 17.75 -9.48 -22.04
CA HIS A 172 19.00 -9.09 -22.70
C HIS A 172 18.72 -7.99 -23.75
N THR A 173 19.59 -6.98 -23.80
CA THR A 173 19.53 -5.87 -24.76
C THR A 173 20.45 -6.10 -25.98
N ALA A 174 21.40 -7.05 -25.84
CA ALA A 174 22.34 -7.49 -26.86
C ALA A 174 22.76 -8.94 -26.60
N PRO A 175 23.32 -9.67 -27.60
CA PRO A 175 23.88 -11.00 -27.39
C PRO A 175 25.00 -10.97 -26.33
N GLY A 176 24.90 -11.83 -25.30
CA GLY A 176 25.89 -11.88 -24.23
C GLY A 176 25.92 -10.67 -23.28
N GLY A 177 25.03 -9.71 -23.45
CA GLY A 177 24.89 -8.55 -22.57
C GLY A 177 24.33 -8.94 -21.19
N GLN A 178 24.56 -8.10 -20.19
CA GLN A 178 23.94 -8.30 -18.86
C GLN A 178 22.43 -8.09 -18.95
N PRO A 179 21.65 -8.91 -18.23
CA PRO A 179 20.20 -8.71 -18.15
C PRO A 179 19.84 -7.36 -17.56
N GLN A 180 18.82 -6.72 -18.13
CA GLN A 180 18.31 -5.41 -17.73
C GLN A 180 16.79 -5.47 -17.45
N PRO A 181 16.23 -4.62 -16.59
CA PRO A 181 14.80 -4.60 -16.35
C PRO A 181 14.00 -4.35 -17.64
N ALA A 182 13.04 -5.24 -17.91
CA ALA A 182 12.26 -5.20 -19.16
C ALA A 182 11.47 -3.91 -19.33
N LEU A 183 11.05 -3.30 -18.22
CA LEU A 183 10.26 -2.07 -18.24
C LEU A 183 11.07 -0.86 -18.74
N THR A 184 12.40 -0.84 -18.54
CA THR A 184 13.25 0.32 -18.83
C THR A 184 14.22 0.14 -19.99
N HIS A 185 14.25 -1.05 -20.60
CA HIS A 185 15.21 -1.34 -21.67
C HIS A 185 14.55 -2.03 -22.86
N PRO A 186 15.02 -1.74 -24.08
CA PRO A 186 14.60 -2.44 -25.28
C PRO A 186 15.14 -3.89 -25.28
N ALA A 187 14.31 -4.85 -25.68
CA ALA A 187 14.66 -6.26 -25.77
C ALA A 187 15.50 -6.57 -27.00
N TYR A 188 16.47 -7.50 -26.85
CA TYR A 188 17.13 -8.11 -28.02
C TYR A 188 16.22 -9.18 -28.62
N LEU A 189 15.87 -8.99 -29.89
CA LEU A 189 14.99 -9.87 -30.65
C LEU A 189 15.84 -10.94 -31.36
N THR A 190 16.09 -12.08 -30.70
CA THR A 190 16.97 -13.15 -31.18
C THR A 190 16.62 -13.60 -32.61
N GLN A 191 15.33 -13.80 -32.89
CA GLN A 191 14.85 -14.24 -34.22
C GLN A 191 15.11 -13.20 -35.33
N ARG A 192 15.27 -11.93 -34.98
CA ARG A 192 15.51 -10.83 -35.92
C ARG A 192 16.94 -10.33 -35.87
N ASN A 193 17.76 -10.91 -35.01
CA ASN A 193 19.17 -10.54 -34.78
C ASN A 193 19.39 -9.03 -34.61
N ARG A 194 18.51 -8.36 -33.84
CA ARG A 194 18.58 -6.94 -33.52
C ARG A 194 17.86 -6.62 -32.22
N THR A 195 18.15 -5.48 -31.65
CA THR A 195 17.39 -4.93 -30.52
C THR A 195 16.09 -4.25 -31.02
N GLU A 196 15.06 -4.18 -30.18
CA GLU A 196 13.85 -3.40 -30.43
C GLU A 196 14.20 -1.98 -30.84
N SER A 197 13.47 -1.42 -31.81
CA SER A 197 13.49 0.02 -32.02
C SER A 197 12.84 0.76 -30.87
N ALA A 198 13.08 2.07 -30.73
CA ALA A 198 12.44 2.89 -29.73
C ALA A 198 10.90 2.81 -29.78
N GLU A 199 10.33 2.71 -31.00
CA GLU A 199 8.88 2.56 -31.16
C GLU A 199 8.37 1.18 -30.73
N GLU A 200 9.10 0.09 -31.07
CA GLU A 200 8.75 -1.27 -30.64
C GLU A 200 8.80 -1.39 -29.11
N TYR A 201 9.83 -0.83 -28.48
CA TYR A 201 9.99 -0.77 -27.02
C TYR A 201 8.82 0.00 -26.37
N ARG A 202 8.55 1.24 -26.79
CA ARG A 202 7.42 2.03 -26.26
C ARG A 202 6.08 1.32 -26.44
N ARG A 203 5.86 0.69 -27.60
CA ARG A 203 4.64 -0.09 -27.86
C ARG A 203 4.52 -1.26 -26.90
N ARG A 204 5.61 -2.00 -26.66
CA ARG A 204 5.61 -3.14 -25.73
C ARG A 204 5.24 -2.72 -24.30
N ILE A 205 5.91 -1.71 -23.73
CA ILE A 205 5.62 -1.28 -22.36
C ILE A 205 4.21 -0.68 -22.24
N ARG A 206 3.76 0.14 -23.20
CA ARG A 206 2.40 0.67 -23.20
C ARG A 206 1.34 -0.44 -23.29
N SER A 207 1.56 -1.44 -24.14
CA SER A 207 0.63 -2.56 -24.29
C SER A 207 0.54 -3.38 -23.00
N ASP A 208 1.67 -3.64 -22.34
CA ASP A 208 1.74 -4.34 -21.06
C ASP A 208 0.93 -3.60 -19.97
N LEU A 209 1.18 -2.31 -19.78
CA LEU A 209 0.49 -1.50 -18.78
C LEU A 209 -1.02 -1.38 -19.06
N THR A 210 -1.38 -1.20 -20.34
CA THR A 210 -2.80 -1.11 -20.73
C THR A 210 -3.51 -2.44 -20.50
N PHE A 211 -2.92 -3.55 -20.92
CA PHE A 211 -3.48 -4.87 -20.76
C PHE A 211 -3.67 -5.23 -19.28
N MET A 212 -2.68 -4.91 -18.42
CA MET A 212 -2.81 -5.12 -16.98
C MET A 212 -3.98 -4.34 -16.39
N ASN A 213 -4.14 -3.07 -16.75
CA ASN A 213 -5.27 -2.26 -16.27
C ASN A 213 -6.62 -2.83 -16.73
N GLU A 214 -6.70 -3.35 -17.95
CA GLU A 214 -7.91 -4.01 -18.48
C GLU A 214 -8.22 -5.30 -17.74
N ARG A 215 -7.19 -6.12 -17.42
CA ARG A 215 -7.34 -7.35 -16.63
C ARG A 215 -7.86 -7.03 -15.23
N LEU A 216 -7.25 -6.08 -14.52
CA LEU A 216 -7.68 -5.65 -13.17
C LEU A 216 -9.13 -5.15 -13.18
N ARG A 217 -9.50 -4.39 -14.22
CA ARG A 217 -10.88 -3.91 -14.35
C ARG A 217 -11.86 -5.05 -14.62
N ALA A 218 -11.51 -5.98 -15.51
CA ALA A 218 -12.38 -7.10 -15.89
C ALA A 218 -12.59 -8.08 -14.73
N GLU A 219 -11.54 -8.40 -13.98
CA GLU A 219 -11.56 -9.41 -12.92
C GLU A 219 -12.05 -8.87 -11.57
N LEU A 220 -11.69 -7.62 -11.25
CA LEU A 220 -11.87 -7.04 -9.93
C LEU A 220 -12.76 -5.79 -9.90
N GLY A 221 -13.16 -5.27 -11.06
CA GLY A 221 -13.89 -3.99 -11.15
C GLY A 221 -13.05 -2.78 -10.75
N ASN A 222 -11.73 -2.90 -10.72
CA ASN A 222 -10.84 -1.84 -10.27
C ASN A 222 -10.83 -0.66 -11.26
N HIS A 223 -11.03 0.55 -10.75
CA HIS A 223 -11.03 1.79 -11.54
C HIS A 223 -9.80 2.68 -11.26
N SER A 224 -9.15 2.53 -10.11
CA SER A 224 -7.94 3.27 -9.75
C SER A 224 -6.72 2.63 -10.43
N LYS A 225 -6.17 3.32 -11.43
CA LYS A 225 -5.00 2.86 -12.17
C LYS A 225 -3.74 3.32 -11.45
N LEU A 226 -3.12 2.41 -10.73
CA LEU A 226 -1.89 2.62 -9.96
C LEU A 226 -0.85 1.60 -10.40
N LEU A 227 0.43 2.00 -10.42
CA LEU A 227 1.55 1.15 -10.84
C LEU A 227 2.68 1.23 -9.82
N ALA A 228 3.12 0.09 -9.29
CA ALA A 228 4.44 -0.03 -8.69
C ALA A 228 5.44 -0.46 -9.77
N PHE A 229 6.60 0.20 -9.81
CA PHE A 229 7.62 -0.12 -10.81
C PHE A 229 8.40 -1.38 -10.43
N PRO A 230 8.44 -2.43 -11.29
CA PRO A 230 9.33 -3.56 -11.11
C PRO A 230 10.77 -3.14 -10.82
N TYR A 231 11.36 -3.69 -9.76
CA TYR A 231 12.72 -3.33 -9.29
C TYR A 231 12.90 -1.85 -8.92
N GLY A 232 11.81 -1.09 -8.82
CA GLY A 232 11.83 0.36 -8.71
C GLY A 232 12.36 1.08 -9.95
N ALA A 233 12.52 0.38 -11.06
CA ALA A 233 13.17 0.90 -12.28
C ALA A 233 12.16 1.63 -13.18
N TYR A 234 12.47 2.87 -13.54
CA TYR A 234 11.70 3.69 -14.49
C TYR A 234 12.61 4.67 -15.26
N ASN A 235 12.16 5.08 -16.41
CA ASN A 235 12.79 6.09 -17.26
C ASN A 235 11.70 6.96 -17.89
N GLU A 236 12.09 7.89 -18.75
CA GLU A 236 11.16 8.83 -19.40
C GLU A 236 10.10 8.11 -20.26
N GLU A 237 10.51 7.09 -21.03
CA GLU A 237 9.59 6.29 -21.84
C GLU A 237 8.58 5.52 -20.98
N THR A 238 9.01 5.03 -19.81
CA THR A 238 8.11 4.35 -18.87
C THR A 238 7.08 5.34 -18.31
N LEU A 239 7.52 6.55 -17.94
CA LEU A 239 6.62 7.60 -17.42
C LEU A 239 5.60 8.02 -18.48
N GLN A 240 6.04 8.22 -19.71
CA GLN A 240 5.15 8.54 -20.83
C GLN A 240 4.14 7.41 -21.11
N ALA A 241 4.59 6.15 -21.13
CA ALA A 241 3.70 5.01 -21.33
C ALA A 241 2.67 4.86 -20.20
N ALA A 242 3.07 5.15 -18.95
CA ALA A 242 2.17 5.16 -17.82
C ALA A 242 1.10 6.27 -17.92
N GLU A 243 1.50 7.46 -18.37
CA GLU A 243 0.58 8.57 -18.64
C GLU A 243 -0.42 8.22 -19.74
N GLU A 244 0.05 7.67 -20.86
CA GLU A 244 -0.79 7.22 -21.98
C GLU A 244 -1.75 6.10 -21.57
N ALA A 245 -1.36 5.23 -20.62
CA ALA A 245 -2.23 4.21 -20.03
C ALA A 245 -3.22 4.77 -18.98
N GLY A 246 -3.12 6.09 -18.67
CA GLY A 246 -3.97 6.79 -17.71
C GLY A 246 -3.67 6.42 -16.26
N ILE A 247 -2.43 6.04 -15.94
CA ILE A 247 -2.01 5.70 -14.58
C ILE A 247 -1.84 6.97 -13.75
N GLY A 248 -2.51 7.01 -12.60
CA GLY A 248 -2.58 8.20 -11.74
C GLY A 248 -1.38 8.35 -10.81
N LEU A 249 -0.97 7.28 -10.14
CA LEU A 249 0.15 7.28 -9.20
C LEU A 249 1.14 6.16 -9.54
N LEU A 250 2.42 6.46 -9.33
CA LEU A 250 3.56 5.64 -9.72
C LEU A 250 4.45 5.39 -8.49
N PHE A 251 4.48 4.16 -8.00
CA PHE A 251 5.16 3.79 -6.75
C PHE A 251 6.59 3.38 -7.02
N THR A 252 7.52 4.06 -6.36
CA THR A 252 8.97 3.83 -6.45
C THR A 252 9.49 3.07 -5.23
N ILE A 253 10.79 2.77 -5.20
CA ILE A 253 11.50 2.26 -4.02
C ILE A 253 12.39 3.35 -3.39
N LYS A 254 12.25 4.61 -3.80
CA LYS A 254 12.98 5.72 -3.18
C LYS A 254 12.34 6.05 -1.85
N GLU A 255 13.16 6.13 -0.80
CA GLU A 255 12.68 6.51 0.53
C GLU A 255 12.23 7.96 0.58
N GLY A 256 11.12 8.22 1.29
CA GLY A 256 10.60 9.55 1.49
C GLY A 256 9.20 9.55 2.11
N ILE A 257 8.73 10.77 2.42
CA ILE A 257 7.36 11.04 2.80
C ILE A 257 6.65 11.76 1.64
N ASN A 258 5.37 11.49 1.45
CA ASN A 258 4.60 11.98 0.33
C ASN A 258 3.70 13.14 0.71
N SER A 259 3.61 14.14 -0.16
CA SER A 259 2.69 15.28 -0.08
C SER A 259 1.55 15.14 -1.10
N ALA A 260 0.51 15.96 -0.99
CA ALA A 260 -0.51 16.06 -2.03
C ALA A 260 0.13 16.53 -3.34
N ALA A 261 -0.37 16.03 -4.48
CA ALA A 261 0.12 16.24 -5.84
C ALA A 261 1.42 15.49 -6.21
N ASP A 262 2.04 14.74 -5.30
CA ASP A 262 3.14 13.86 -5.64
C ASP A 262 2.61 12.67 -6.46
N ARG A 263 3.00 12.57 -7.73
CA ARG A 263 2.63 11.44 -8.60
C ARG A 263 3.64 10.30 -8.56
N LEU A 264 4.91 10.61 -8.26
CA LEU A 264 5.96 9.62 -7.97
C LEU A 264 5.99 9.39 -6.47
N VAL A 265 5.49 8.24 -6.04
CA VAL A 265 5.29 7.89 -4.64
C VAL A 265 6.57 7.32 -4.05
N TYR A 266 7.07 7.94 -2.99
CA TYR A 266 8.18 7.43 -2.19
C TYR A 266 7.68 6.33 -1.25
N ARG A 267 8.49 5.28 -1.08
CA ARG A 267 8.17 4.17 -0.17
C ARG A 267 9.36 3.83 0.72
N ILE A 268 9.08 3.51 1.98
CA ILE A 268 10.08 3.01 2.92
C ILE A 268 10.01 1.48 2.90
N ASN A 269 11.13 0.82 2.59
CA ASN A 269 11.21 -0.63 2.62
C ASN A 269 11.14 -1.13 4.07
N ALA A 270 10.00 -1.72 4.44
CA ALA A 270 9.73 -2.33 5.73
C ALA A 270 9.79 -3.87 5.66
N GLY A 271 9.98 -4.43 4.46
CA GLY A 271 9.85 -5.85 4.17
C GLY A 271 11.14 -6.67 4.33
N GLU A 272 12.17 -6.16 4.99
CA GLU A 272 13.44 -6.87 5.14
C GLU A 272 13.51 -7.66 6.46
N PRO A 273 14.18 -8.82 6.49
CA PRO A 273 14.25 -9.67 7.70
C PRO A 273 14.98 -9.00 8.88
N TYR A 274 15.82 -7.99 8.63
CA TYR A 274 16.49 -7.20 9.66
C TYR A 274 15.66 -6.01 10.16
N MET A 275 14.54 -5.69 9.52
CA MET A 275 13.66 -4.58 9.90
C MET A 275 12.81 -4.97 11.11
N THR A 276 13.37 -4.84 12.30
CA THR A 276 12.60 -5.02 13.54
C THR A 276 11.56 -3.92 13.72
N ALA A 277 10.60 -4.09 14.63
CA ALA A 277 9.62 -3.05 14.94
C ALA A 277 10.29 -1.74 15.38
N ASP A 278 11.32 -1.81 16.22
CA ASP A 278 12.07 -0.62 16.68
C ASP A 278 12.85 0.03 15.52
N ALA A 279 13.44 -0.79 14.63
CA ALA A 279 14.12 -0.29 13.43
C ALA A 279 13.14 0.42 12.49
N LEU A 280 11.93 -0.12 12.33
CA LEU A 280 10.87 0.50 11.53
C LEU A 280 10.49 1.87 12.11
N ILE A 281 10.18 1.95 13.41
CA ILE A 281 9.83 3.22 14.07
C ILE A 281 10.99 4.22 13.96
N THR A 282 12.23 3.78 14.19
CA THR A 282 13.42 4.64 14.02
C THR A 282 13.57 5.15 12.59
N THR A 283 13.25 4.32 11.59
CA THR A 283 13.36 4.70 10.18
C THR A 283 12.30 5.72 9.81
N ILE A 284 11.04 5.50 10.18
CA ILE A 284 9.95 6.44 9.84
C ILE A 284 10.03 7.75 10.63
N SER A 285 10.60 7.75 11.84
CA SER A 285 10.78 8.98 12.65
C SER A 285 11.73 10.00 12.02
N LYS A 286 12.53 9.62 11.03
CA LYS A 286 13.36 10.57 10.23
C LYS A 286 12.53 11.56 9.42
N TYR A 287 11.23 11.31 9.27
CA TYR A 287 10.29 12.09 8.45
C TYR A 287 9.29 12.92 9.28
N HIS A 288 9.54 13.04 10.59
CA HIS A 288 8.74 13.87 11.52
C HIS A 288 8.94 15.36 11.31
#